data_9f6b3ee90c3b41a773e9e338d3310370
#
_entry.id   9f6b3ee90c3b41a773e9e338d3310370
#
_cell.length_a   1.000
_cell.length_b   1.000
_cell.length_c   1.000
_cell.angle_alpha   90.00
_cell.angle_beta   90.00
_cell.angle_gamma   90.00
#
_symmetry.space_group_name_H-M   'P 1'
#
loop_
_entity.id
_entity.type
_entity.pdbx_description
1 polymer ?
#
loop_
_entity_poly.entity_id
_entity_poly.type
_entity_poly.pdbx_seq_one_letter_code
_entity_poly.pdbx_strand_id
1 'polypeptide(L)'
;GMTVASLLEAIGYQVEREYYVNDAGRQMAILATSTFLRYLELNGANFKFPSNGYKGDYIFDIAKTVIATQGTTWQQDIEAVFANVPADEVKNEVGEVISGDKEAHIDGLIENSRQLLGDLGYEVFFRAALDSILDDIKDDLAGFGVTYQQWFSEKTLADDGSIDKGVKRLQGNGFNYKKAGAL
;
A
#
# COMPACT_ATOMS: atom_id res chain seq x y z
N GLY A 1 -23.72 -3.80 6.05
CA GLY A 1 -23.10 -4.73 7.01
C GLY A 1 -23.48 -4.41 8.46
N MET A 2 -23.10 -3.25 9.01
CA MET A 2 -23.27 -2.90 10.44
C MET A 2 -24.71 -2.93 10.92
N THR A 3 -25.66 -2.34 10.19
CA THR A 3 -27.09 -2.35 10.56
C THR A 3 -27.62 -3.79 10.70
N VAL A 4 -27.27 -4.67 9.78
CA VAL A 4 -27.67 -6.08 9.84
C VAL A 4 -27.03 -6.76 11.06
N ALA A 5 -25.75 -6.52 11.31
CA ALA A 5 -25.05 -7.05 12.48
C ALA A 5 -25.74 -6.62 13.79
N SER A 6 -26.06 -5.33 13.93
CA SER A 6 -26.73 -4.78 15.11
C SER A 6 -28.16 -5.33 15.29
N LEU A 7 -28.91 -5.55 14.21
CA LEU A 7 -30.23 -6.18 14.26
C LEU A 7 -30.15 -7.64 14.71
N LEU A 8 -29.17 -8.39 14.20
CA LEU A 8 -28.95 -9.78 14.62
C LEU A 8 -28.57 -9.87 16.10
N GLU A 9 -27.69 -9.00 16.57
CA GLU A 9 -27.36 -8.94 18.01
C GLU A 9 -28.58 -8.61 18.88
N ALA A 10 -29.40 -7.66 18.43
CA ALA A 10 -30.59 -7.25 19.16
C ALA A 10 -31.61 -8.41 19.37
N ILE A 11 -31.61 -9.39 18.48
CA ILE A 11 -32.45 -10.59 18.57
C ILE A 11 -31.71 -11.82 19.13
N GLY A 12 -30.51 -11.62 19.70
CA GLY A 12 -29.78 -12.62 20.49
C GLY A 12 -28.77 -13.47 19.72
N TYR A 13 -28.44 -13.12 18.47
CA TYR A 13 -27.35 -13.81 17.76
C TYR A 13 -25.98 -13.32 18.25
N GLN A 14 -25.02 -14.22 18.28
CA GLN A 14 -23.63 -13.86 18.39
C GLN A 14 -23.13 -13.42 17.01
N VAL A 15 -22.62 -12.20 16.90
CA VAL A 15 -22.16 -11.61 15.65
C VAL A 15 -20.70 -11.25 15.77
N GLU A 16 -19.88 -11.73 14.85
CA GLU A 16 -18.51 -11.34 14.67
C GLU A 16 -18.41 -10.38 13.46
N ARG A 17 -17.68 -9.28 13.65
CA ARG A 17 -17.44 -8.26 12.62
C ARG A 17 -15.99 -8.32 12.23
N GLU A 18 -15.75 -8.56 10.95
CA GLU A 18 -14.42 -8.58 10.37
C GLU A 18 -14.27 -7.44 9.37
N TYR A 19 -13.14 -6.74 9.45
CA TYR A 19 -12.70 -5.78 8.45
C TYR A 19 -11.63 -6.41 7.58
N TYR A 20 -11.86 -6.43 6.26
CA TYR A 20 -10.89 -6.93 5.31
C TYR A 20 -9.90 -5.82 4.95
N VAL A 21 -8.64 -6.02 5.31
CA VAL A 21 -7.54 -5.10 5.04
C VAL A 21 -6.91 -5.46 3.70
N ASN A 22 -7.06 -4.60 2.69
CA ASN A 22 -6.44 -4.78 1.37
C ASN A 22 -4.98 -4.26 1.42
N ASP A 23 -4.09 -5.03 2.03
CA ASP A 23 -2.68 -4.69 2.23
C ASP A 23 -1.71 -5.44 1.30
N ALA A 24 -2.21 -6.25 0.37
CA ALA A 24 -1.39 -6.98 -0.61
C ALA A 24 -1.26 -6.26 -1.97
N GLY A 25 -2.02 -5.19 -2.20
CA GLY A 25 -2.15 -4.57 -3.49
C GLY A 25 -1.03 -3.58 -3.87
N ARG A 26 -0.95 -3.25 -5.16
CA ARG A 26 -0.04 -2.25 -5.75
C ARG A 26 -0.16 -0.86 -5.07
N GLN A 27 -1.36 -0.48 -4.61
CA GLN A 27 -1.59 0.79 -3.93
C GLN A 27 -0.75 0.90 -2.64
N MET A 28 -0.61 -0.20 -1.90
CA MET A 28 0.24 -0.24 -0.72
C MET A 28 1.73 -0.11 -1.07
N ALA A 29 2.16 -0.65 -2.20
CA ALA A 29 3.53 -0.46 -2.68
C ALA A 29 3.80 1.01 -3.05
N ILE A 30 2.84 1.68 -3.71
CA ILE A 30 2.93 3.12 -4.01
C ILE A 30 3.00 3.94 -2.72
N LEU A 31 2.19 3.60 -1.72
CA LEU A 31 2.15 4.30 -0.43
C LEU A 31 3.48 4.14 0.33
N ALA A 32 4.00 2.92 0.44
CA ALA A 32 5.29 2.64 1.08
C ALA A 32 6.45 3.38 0.38
N THR A 33 6.49 3.34 -0.95
CA THR A 33 7.50 4.06 -1.74
C THR A 33 7.35 5.58 -1.59
N SER A 34 6.13 6.11 -1.56
CA SER A 34 5.88 7.54 -1.30
C SER A 34 6.39 7.96 0.09
N THR A 35 6.18 7.12 1.10
CA THR A 35 6.70 7.34 2.46
C THR A 35 8.23 7.35 2.48
N PHE A 36 8.86 6.40 1.78
CA PHE A 36 10.31 6.36 1.65
C PHE A 36 10.86 7.59 0.93
N LEU A 37 10.25 8.03 -0.15
CA LEU A 37 10.65 9.25 -0.86
C LEU A 37 10.52 10.49 0.03
N ARG A 38 9.45 10.63 0.83
CA ARG A 38 9.32 11.73 1.80
C ARG A 38 10.35 11.63 2.94
N TYR A 39 10.71 10.41 3.36
CA TYR A 39 11.81 10.20 4.30
C TYR A 39 13.14 10.73 3.72
N LEU A 40 13.46 10.43 2.46
CA LEU A 40 14.67 10.95 1.81
C LEU A 40 14.63 12.48 1.66
N GLU A 41 13.49 13.04 1.27
CA GLU A 41 13.31 14.50 1.14
C GLU A 41 13.51 15.21 2.49
N LEU A 42 12.94 14.70 3.58
CA LEU A 42 13.13 15.23 4.93
C LEU A 42 14.59 15.12 5.42
N ASN A 43 15.35 14.17 4.89
CA ASN A 43 16.79 14.02 5.15
C ASN A 43 17.68 14.77 4.13
N GLY A 44 17.09 15.69 3.36
CA GLY A 44 17.82 16.63 2.50
C GLY A 44 17.96 16.23 1.03
N ALA A 45 17.37 15.12 0.57
CA ALA A 45 17.34 14.79 -0.85
C ALA A 45 16.46 15.78 -1.62
N ASN A 46 16.93 16.19 -2.80
CA ASN A 46 16.21 17.13 -3.68
C ASN A 46 15.86 16.44 -5.00
N PHE A 47 14.58 16.30 -5.28
CA PHE A 47 14.06 15.66 -6.50
C PHE A 47 12.62 16.11 -6.78
N LYS A 48 12.14 15.87 -7.99
CA LYS A 48 10.74 16.07 -8.33
C LYS A 48 9.94 14.86 -7.85
N PHE A 49 8.98 15.09 -6.96
CA PHE A 49 8.13 14.02 -6.44
C PHE A 49 7.26 13.41 -7.57
N PRO A 50 7.15 12.07 -7.66
CA PRO A 50 6.47 11.38 -8.75
C PRO A 50 5.00 11.76 -8.88
N SER A 51 4.52 11.85 -10.13
CA SER A 51 3.14 12.27 -10.44
C SER A 51 2.11 11.33 -9.83
N ASN A 52 2.40 10.03 -9.83
CA ASN A 52 1.53 8.97 -9.30
C ASN A 52 1.86 8.55 -7.86
N GLY A 53 2.70 9.31 -7.15
CA GLY A 53 2.95 9.10 -5.71
C GLY A 53 1.88 9.77 -4.85
N TYR A 54 1.72 9.31 -3.63
CA TYR A 54 0.86 9.93 -2.63
C TYR A 54 1.50 11.23 -2.12
N LYS A 55 0.78 12.35 -2.23
CA LYS A 55 1.32 13.71 -1.97
C LYS A 55 0.73 14.39 -0.75
N GLY A 56 -0.22 13.76 -0.06
CA GLY A 56 -0.87 14.35 1.11
C GLY A 56 0.11 14.59 2.26
N ASP A 57 -0.20 15.57 3.12
CA ASP A 57 0.67 15.95 4.24
C ASP A 57 0.87 14.81 5.24
N TYR A 58 -0.11 13.92 5.37
CA TYR A 58 -0.01 12.74 6.22
C TYR A 58 1.19 11.83 5.88
N ILE A 59 1.62 11.80 4.59
CA ILE A 59 2.81 11.02 4.20
C ILE A 59 4.08 11.58 4.84
N PHE A 60 4.17 12.92 4.99
CA PHE A 60 5.28 13.53 5.74
C PHE A 60 5.26 13.13 7.21
N ASP A 61 4.08 13.04 7.82
CA ASP A 61 3.97 12.67 9.23
C ASP A 61 4.35 11.20 9.45
N ILE A 62 3.97 10.30 8.53
CA ILE A 62 4.45 8.92 8.52
C ILE A 62 5.98 8.87 8.38
N ALA A 63 6.54 9.62 7.42
CA ALA A 63 8.00 9.66 7.22
C ALA A 63 8.75 10.21 8.44
N LYS A 64 8.21 11.23 9.13
CA LYS A 64 8.76 11.76 10.40
C LYS A 64 8.75 10.69 11.51
N THR A 65 7.69 9.87 11.57
CA THR A 65 7.63 8.74 12.53
C THR A 65 8.72 7.71 12.25
N VAL A 66 9.00 7.43 10.97
CA VAL A 66 10.13 6.57 10.60
C VAL A 66 11.46 7.20 11.00
N ILE A 67 11.66 8.50 10.76
CA ILE A 67 12.88 9.22 11.19
C ILE A 67 13.04 9.16 12.71
N ALA A 68 11.97 9.38 13.45
CA ALA A 68 12.01 9.38 14.93
C ALA A 68 12.40 8.00 15.50
N THR A 69 12.03 6.91 14.83
CA THR A 69 12.29 5.54 15.31
C THR A 69 13.55 4.92 14.74
N GLN A 70 13.93 5.25 13.49
CA GLN A 70 15.00 4.61 12.74
C GLN A 70 16.16 5.57 12.41
N GLY A 71 16.00 6.88 12.66
CA GLY A 71 16.99 7.89 12.29
C GLY A 71 17.26 7.90 10.79
N THR A 72 18.54 7.90 10.42
CA THR A 72 19.02 7.90 9.03
C THR A 72 19.43 6.51 8.53
N THR A 73 19.04 5.44 9.23
CA THR A 73 19.45 4.06 8.92
C THR A 73 19.15 3.64 7.47
N TRP A 74 18.04 4.14 6.92
CA TRP A 74 17.55 3.78 5.59
C TRP A 74 17.84 4.85 4.53
N GLN A 75 18.79 5.75 4.79
CA GLN A 75 19.23 6.76 3.83
C GLN A 75 19.82 6.09 2.59
N GLN A 76 19.36 6.52 1.42
CA GLN A 76 19.85 6.06 0.12
C GLN A 76 20.20 7.26 -0.76
N ASP A 77 21.09 7.04 -1.71
CA ASP A 77 21.39 8.02 -2.73
C ASP A 77 20.18 8.18 -3.67
N ILE A 78 19.71 9.40 -3.82
CA ILE A 78 18.55 9.71 -4.67
C ILE A 78 18.81 9.36 -6.14
N GLU A 79 20.04 9.47 -6.62
CA GLU A 79 20.41 9.09 -7.99
C GLU A 79 20.24 7.59 -8.20
N ALA A 80 20.57 6.78 -7.19
CA ALA A 80 20.35 5.33 -7.22
C ALA A 80 18.86 4.97 -7.20
N VAL A 81 18.04 5.69 -6.43
CA VAL A 81 16.59 5.47 -6.39
C VAL A 81 15.92 5.75 -7.74
N PHE A 82 16.40 6.76 -8.47
CA PHE A 82 15.86 7.14 -9.79
C PHE A 82 16.62 6.50 -10.95
N ALA A 83 17.62 5.66 -10.71
CA ALA A 83 18.43 5.04 -11.76
C ALA A 83 17.57 4.17 -12.69
N ASN A 84 17.66 4.41 -14.00
CA ASN A 84 16.94 3.67 -15.06
C ASN A 84 15.41 3.66 -14.91
N VAL A 85 14.84 4.51 -14.07
CA VAL A 85 13.39 4.66 -13.95
C VAL A 85 12.85 5.35 -15.22
N PRO A 86 11.77 4.83 -15.84
CA PRO A 86 11.10 5.49 -16.97
C PRO A 86 10.73 6.93 -16.63
N ALA A 87 10.71 7.82 -17.61
CA ALA A 87 10.34 9.22 -17.40
C ALA A 87 8.89 9.35 -16.88
N ASP A 88 8.71 10.22 -15.88
CA ASP A 88 7.37 10.56 -15.37
C ASP A 88 6.56 11.32 -16.41
N GLU A 89 5.23 11.34 -16.26
CA GLU A 89 4.36 12.06 -17.18
C GLU A 89 4.65 13.57 -17.18
N VAL A 90 4.63 14.14 -18.38
CA VAL A 90 4.69 15.58 -18.59
C VAL A 90 3.39 16.01 -19.26
N LYS A 91 2.74 17.02 -18.71
CA LYS A 91 1.49 17.59 -19.24
C LYS A 91 1.73 18.96 -19.85
N ASN A 92 0.99 19.27 -20.92
CA ASN A 92 0.92 20.62 -21.46
C ASN A 92 0.04 21.55 -20.60
N GLU A 93 -0.10 22.80 -20.98
CA GLU A 93 -0.87 23.82 -20.26
C GLU A 93 -2.37 23.49 -20.14
N VAL A 94 -2.90 22.64 -21.02
CA VAL A 94 -4.31 22.20 -21.00
C VAL A 94 -4.50 20.84 -20.28
N GLY A 95 -3.42 20.30 -19.69
CA GLY A 95 -3.46 19.08 -18.89
C GLY A 95 -3.37 17.76 -19.66
N GLU A 96 -3.09 17.80 -20.98
CA GLU A 96 -2.89 16.61 -21.79
C GLU A 96 -1.48 16.05 -21.60
N VAL A 97 -1.34 14.74 -21.52
CA VAL A 97 -0.04 14.06 -21.43
C VAL A 97 0.68 14.15 -22.78
N ILE A 98 1.84 14.78 -22.80
CA ILE A 98 2.67 14.96 -23.99
C ILE A 98 3.87 14.01 -24.05
N SER A 99 4.32 13.49 -22.92
CA SER A 99 5.41 12.51 -22.83
C SER A 99 5.44 11.81 -21.47
N GLY A 100 6.20 10.72 -21.38
CA GLY A 100 6.39 9.94 -20.16
C GLY A 100 5.20 9.04 -19.81
N ASP A 101 5.39 8.22 -18.78
CA ASP A 101 4.39 7.28 -18.26
C ASP A 101 4.48 7.24 -16.74
N LYS A 102 3.51 7.82 -16.05
CA LYS A 102 3.47 7.88 -14.59
C LYS A 102 3.35 6.51 -13.93
N GLU A 103 2.71 5.54 -14.61
CA GLU A 103 2.54 4.19 -14.09
C GLU A 103 3.87 3.42 -14.16
N ALA A 104 4.54 3.47 -15.33
CA ALA A 104 5.85 2.87 -15.48
C ALA A 104 6.90 3.56 -14.59
N HIS A 105 6.79 4.88 -14.39
CA HIS A 105 7.66 5.66 -13.51
C HIS A 105 7.55 5.19 -12.06
N ILE A 106 6.33 5.12 -11.52
CA ILE A 106 6.14 4.72 -10.12
C ILE A 106 6.49 3.25 -9.90
N ASP A 107 6.24 2.37 -10.88
CA ASP A 107 6.63 0.96 -10.81
C ASP A 107 8.15 0.79 -10.75
N GLY A 108 8.90 1.57 -11.56
CA GLY A 108 10.35 1.61 -11.49
C GLY A 108 10.88 2.09 -10.13
N LEU A 109 10.25 3.11 -9.54
CA LEU A 109 10.61 3.59 -8.22
C LEU A 109 10.32 2.56 -7.11
N ILE A 110 9.22 1.82 -7.22
CA ILE A 110 8.89 0.73 -6.28
C ILE A 110 9.97 -0.36 -6.35
N GLU A 111 10.34 -0.77 -7.56
CA GLU A 111 11.35 -1.81 -7.76
C GLU A 111 12.70 -1.39 -7.20
N ASN A 112 13.19 -0.19 -7.55
CA ASN A 112 14.46 0.33 -7.03
C ASN A 112 14.43 0.50 -5.51
N SER A 113 13.32 0.98 -4.94
CA SER A 113 13.17 1.12 -3.49
C SER A 113 13.28 -0.24 -2.78
N ARG A 114 12.64 -1.28 -3.32
CA ARG A 114 12.74 -2.64 -2.78
C ARG A 114 14.16 -3.18 -2.86
N GLN A 115 14.83 -3.00 -3.99
CA GLN A 115 16.20 -3.48 -4.18
C GLN A 115 17.19 -2.77 -3.24
N LEU A 116 17.09 -1.45 -3.10
CA LEU A 116 18.00 -0.65 -2.27
C LEU A 116 17.79 -0.84 -0.77
N LEU A 117 16.54 -0.95 -0.34
CA LEU A 117 16.19 -1.13 1.06
C LEU A 117 16.29 -2.59 1.52
N GLY A 118 16.19 -3.55 0.59
CA GLY A 118 15.98 -4.95 0.91
C GLY A 118 14.65 -5.18 1.63
N ASP A 119 14.36 -6.43 1.98
CA ASP A 119 13.08 -6.80 2.60
C ASP A 119 12.87 -6.08 3.93
N LEU A 120 13.89 -6.00 4.77
CA LEU A 120 13.79 -5.38 6.10
C LEU A 120 13.52 -3.87 6.01
N GLY A 121 14.27 -3.16 5.19
CA GLY A 121 14.10 -1.71 5.06
C GLY A 121 12.77 -1.36 4.38
N TYR A 122 12.38 -2.11 3.36
CA TYR A 122 11.09 -1.88 2.68
C TYR A 122 9.91 -2.13 3.61
N GLU A 123 9.97 -3.19 4.43
CA GLU A 123 8.92 -3.51 5.42
C GLU A 123 8.76 -2.41 6.47
N VAL A 124 9.83 -1.68 6.86
CA VAL A 124 9.72 -0.53 7.78
C VAL A 124 8.79 0.54 7.22
N PHE A 125 8.98 0.94 5.96
CA PHE A 125 8.13 1.95 5.31
C PHE A 125 6.74 1.43 5.03
N PHE A 126 6.63 0.17 4.63
CA PHE A 126 5.35 -0.48 4.39
C PHE A 126 4.51 -0.53 5.66
N ARG A 127 5.08 -0.98 6.79
CA ARG A 127 4.39 -1.05 8.08
C ARG A 127 4.03 0.32 8.61
N ALA A 128 4.95 1.27 8.58
CA ALA A 128 4.65 2.62 9.04
C ALA A 128 3.48 3.24 8.27
N ALA A 129 3.42 3.02 6.96
CA ALA A 129 2.32 3.49 6.11
C ALA A 129 1.01 2.76 6.40
N LEU A 130 1.04 1.43 6.49
CA LEU A 130 -0.14 0.61 6.76
C LEU A 130 -0.74 0.92 8.12
N ASP A 131 0.09 0.93 9.17
CA ASP A 131 -0.37 1.15 10.54
C ASP A 131 -1.01 2.54 10.70
N SER A 132 -0.41 3.58 10.12
CA SER A 132 -0.97 4.93 10.15
C SER A 132 -2.36 4.99 9.49
N ILE A 133 -2.51 4.39 8.30
CA ILE A 133 -3.81 4.37 7.60
C ILE A 133 -4.85 3.55 8.35
N LEU A 134 -4.43 2.40 8.94
CA LEU A 134 -5.34 1.56 9.71
C LEU A 134 -5.81 2.25 10.99
N ASP A 135 -4.95 3.00 11.65
CA ASP A 135 -5.30 3.74 12.86
C ASP A 135 -6.29 4.86 12.55
N ASP A 136 -6.09 5.62 11.47
CA ASP A 136 -7.05 6.61 10.99
C ASP A 136 -8.41 5.97 10.66
N ILE A 137 -8.41 4.83 9.94
CA ILE A 137 -9.65 4.10 9.62
C ILE A 137 -10.36 3.62 10.89
N LYS A 138 -9.64 3.11 11.88
CA LYS A 138 -10.23 2.67 13.16
C LYS A 138 -10.86 3.82 13.92
N ASP A 139 -10.17 4.96 13.97
CA ASP A 139 -10.65 6.17 14.66
C ASP A 139 -11.91 6.73 13.98
N ASP A 140 -11.92 6.81 12.65
CA ASP A 140 -13.07 7.25 11.87
C ASP A 140 -14.28 6.32 12.09
N LEU A 141 -14.06 5.01 12.01
CA LEU A 141 -15.12 4.02 12.22
C LEU A 141 -15.65 4.07 13.66
N ALA A 142 -14.77 4.21 14.64
CA ALA A 142 -15.16 4.37 16.04
C ALA A 142 -15.99 5.65 16.25
N GLY A 143 -15.65 6.76 15.57
CA GLY A 143 -16.43 7.99 15.55
C GLY A 143 -17.86 7.81 15.01
N PHE A 144 -18.06 6.87 14.08
CA PHE A 144 -19.38 6.45 13.59
C PHE A 144 -20.06 5.37 14.48
N GLY A 145 -19.46 4.97 15.59
CA GLY A 145 -19.96 3.89 16.44
C GLY A 145 -19.81 2.50 15.81
N VAL A 146 -18.89 2.34 14.88
CA VAL A 146 -18.60 1.07 14.19
C VAL A 146 -17.30 0.48 14.72
N THR A 147 -17.38 -0.73 15.28
CA THR A 147 -16.21 -1.46 15.77
C THR A 147 -16.14 -2.84 15.14
N TYR A 148 -14.91 -3.31 14.91
CA TYR A 148 -14.62 -4.63 14.36
C TYR A 148 -13.81 -5.43 15.38
N GLN A 149 -14.17 -6.71 15.56
CA GLN A 149 -13.44 -7.62 16.41
C GLN A 149 -12.19 -8.16 15.73
N GLN A 150 -12.24 -8.31 14.40
CA GLN A 150 -11.14 -8.84 13.62
C GLN A 150 -10.77 -7.91 12.46
N TRP A 151 -9.47 -7.74 12.26
CA TRP A 151 -8.85 -7.02 11.13
C TRP A 151 -8.05 -8.04 10.32
N PHE A 152 -8.65 -8.52 9.23
CA PHE A 152 -8.08 -9.58 8.42
C PHE A 152 -7.19 -9.01 7.31
N SER A 153 -5.90 -9.36 7.32
CA SER A 153 -4.92 -8.93 6.31
C SER A 153 -4.98 -9.84 5.09
N GLU A 154 -5.20 -9.26 3.90
CA GLU A 154 -5.13 -9.97 2.62
C GLU A 154 -3.74 -10.55 2.37
N LYS A 155 -2.69 -9.85 2.79
CA LYS A 155 -1.30 -10.28 2.64
C LYS A 155 -1.05 -11.66 3.24
N THR A 156 -1.74 -12.02 4.33
CA THR A 156 -1.60 -13.34 4.94
C THR A 156 -2.01 -14.48 4.00
N LEU A 157 -2.99 -14.25 3.12
CA LEU A 157 -3.42 -15.26 2.13
C LEU A 157 -2.36 -15.52 1.04
N ALA A 158 -1.57 -14.50 0.71
CA ALA A 158 -0.44 -14.65 -0.20
C ALA A 158 0.73 -15.37 0.49
N ASP A 159 1.07 -14.93 1.72
CA ASP A 159 2.23 -15.40 2.46
C ASP A 159 2.08 -16.86 2.91
N ASP A 160 0.89 -17.32 3.28
CA ASP A 160 0.63 -18.71 3.72
C ASP A 160 0.31 -19.68 2.58
N GLY A 161 0.25 -19.17 1.34
CA GLY A 161 -0.06 -19.93 0.13
C GLY A 161 -1.54 -20.37 0.02
N SER A 162 -2.45 -19.74 0.76
CA SER A 162 -3.90 -20.03 0.70
C SER A 162 -4.49 -19.74 -0.67
N ILE A 163 -4.02 -18.68 -1.35
CA ILE A 163 -4.42 -18.35 -2.72
C ILE A 163 -4.07 -19.49 -3.68
N ASP A 164 -2.83 -19.96 -3.65
CA ASP A 164 -2.36 -21.05 -4.52
C ASP A 164 -3.13 -22.36 -4.26
N LYS A 165 -3.38 -22.67 -2.99
CA LYS A 165 -4.19 -23.85 -2.59
C LYS A 165 -5.62 -23.75 -3.12
N GLY A 166 -6.23 -22.57 -3.00
CA GLY A 166 -7.57 -22.29 -3.52
C GLY A 166 -7.64 -22.46 -5.03
N VAL A 167 -6.70 -21.83 -5.76
CA VAL A 167 -6.62 -21.94 -7.23
C VAL A 167 -6.43 -23.40 -7.67
N LYS A 168 -5.49 -24.12 -7.07
CA LYS A 168 -5.26 -25.56 -7.39
C LYS A 168 -6.51 -26.42 -7.14
N ARG A 169 -7.25 -26.14 -6.06
CA ARG A 169 -8.51 -26.85 -5.77
C ARG A 169 -9.58 -26.58 -6.82
N LEU A 170 -9.73 -25.33 -7.28
CA LEU A 170 -10.66 -24.97 -8.35
C LEU A 170 -10.26 -25.62 -9.67
N GLN A 171 -8.96 -25.63 -10.00
CA GLN A 171 -8.43 -26.28 -11.19
C GLN A 171 -8.72 -27.80 -11.19
N GLY A 172 -8.44 -28.45 -10.06
CA GLY A 172 -8.68 -29.90 -9.91
C GLY A 172 -10.15 -30.30 -10.04
N ASN A 173 -11.06 -29.38 -9.73
CA ASN A 173 -12.50 -29.59 -9.86
C ASN A 173 -13.09 -29.07 -11.17
N GLY A 174 -12.28 -28.53 -12.08
CA GLY A 174 -12.74 -28.00 -13.38
C GLY A 174 -13.58 -26.72 -13.31
N PHE A 175 -13.48 -25.95 -12.22
CA PHE A 175 -14.26 -24.72 -12.00
C PHE A 175 -13.55 -23.44 -12.46
N ASN A 176 -12.45 -23.55 -13.19
CA ASN A 176 -11.75 -22.40 -13.72
C ASN A 176 -11.49 -22.52 -15.22
N TYR A 177 -11.27 -21.38 -15.87
CA TYR A 177 -10.89 -21.29 -17.27
C TYR A 177 -10.01 -20.07 -17.51
N LYS A 178 -9.14 -20.15 -18.51
CA LYS A 178 -8.33 -19.00 -18.93
C LYS A 178 -9.07 -18.13 -19.92
N LYS A 179 -9.15 -16.82 -19.67
CA LYS A 179 -9.69 -15.83 -20.59
C LYS A 179 -8.81 -14.59 -20.62
N ALA A 180 -8.37 -14.18 -21.80
CA ALA A 180 -7.53 -13.00 -22.01
C ALA A 180 -6.27 -12.95 -21.09
N GLY A 181 -5.66 -14.11 -20.82
CA GLY A 181 -4.48 -14.22 -19.97
C GLY A 181 -4.75 -14.33 -18.46
N ALA A 182 -5.98 -14.14 -18.02
CA ALA A 182 -6.39 -14.36 -16.62
C ALA A 182 -6.92 -15.79 -16.40
N LEU A 183 -6.70 -16.28 -15.17
CA LEU A 183 -7.16 -17.59 -14.69
C LEU A 183 -8.54 -17.44 -14.08
#